data_08975269fa22bed141ef3409a882aed0
#
_entry.id   08975269fa22bed141ef3409a882aed0
#
_cell.length_a   1.000
_cell.length_b   1.000
_cell.length_c   1.000
_cell.angle_alpha   90.00
_cell.angle_beta   90.00
_cell.angle_gamma   90.00
#
_symmetry.space_group_name_H-M   'P 1'
#
loop_
_entity.id
_entity.type
_entity.pdbx_description
1 polymer ?
#
loop_
_entity_poly.entity_id
_entity_poly.type
_entity_poly.pdbx_seq_one_letter_code
_entity_poly.pdbx_strand_id
1 'polypeptide(L)'
;MVADELKEVVVPPEEATFWLDRWGYWCNAHGRFQHKKIIDYFHAAIARDEKGYFVGQVNGDCREKVYFRYEDTALFVFDVLLDDRPTLVLNTRQHIPLDPDALFIHNDYLYMRQDGHLIKFNERSMLKISALFEHDGDTCLITIGGERKAIRDRDAAASSEDGERHSNP
;
A
#
# COMPACT_ATOMS: atom_id res chain seq x y z
N MET A 1 29.38 6.60 29.47
CA MET A 1 28.91 5.55 28.53
C MET A 1 28.76 6.19 27.16
N VAL A 2 29.68 5.89 26.27
CA VAL A 2 29.53 6.24 24.87
C VAL A 2 28.51 5.26 24.30
N ALA A 3 27.35 5.74 23.81
CA ALA A 3 26.46 4.90 23.05
C ALA A 3 27.25 4.39 21.84
N ASP A 4 27.39 3.09 21.72
CA ASP A 4 27.92 2.47 20.51
C ASP A 4 27.06 2.94 19.35
N GLU A 5 27.54 3.94 18.61
CA GLU A 5 26.87 4.36 17.38
C GLU A 5 26.96 3.20 16.39
N LEU A 6 25.80 2.57 16.14
CA LEU A 6 25.68 1.53 15.13
C LEU A 6 26.17 2.09 13.79
N LYS A 7 27.10 1.39 13.18
CA LYS A 7 27.59 1.75 11.84
C LYS A 7 26.47 1.62 10.82
N GLU A 8 26.14 2.71 10.14
CA GLU A 8 25.09 2.71 9.12
C GLU A 8 25.63 2.22 7.77
N VAL A 9 24.96 1.22 7.20
CA VAL A 9 25.21 0.70 5.85
C VAL A 9 23.99 0.97 5.02
N VAL A 10 24.14 1.67 3.89
CA VAL A 10 23.07 2.04 2.97
C VAL A 10 23.26 1.30 1.66
N VAL A 11 22.24 0.54 1.25
CA VAL A 11 22.19 -0.14 -0.03
C VAL A 11 21.16 0.57 -0.92
N PRO A 12 21.57 1.14 -2.07
CA PRO A 12 20.64 1.82 -2.98
C PRO A 12 19.72 0.83 -3.71
N PRO A 13 18.59 1.28 -4.27
CA PRO A 13 17.62 0.39 -4.90
C PRO A 13 18.18 -0.46 -6.04
N GLU A 14 19.11 0.07 -6.81
CA GLU A 14 19.75 -0.62 -7.94
C GLU A 14 20.65 -1.79 -7.51
N GLU A 15 21.12 -1.79 -6.27
CA GLU A 15 21.94 -2.86 -5.68
C GLU A 15 21.11 -3.85 -4.84
N ALA A 16 19.85 -3.52 -4.54
CA ALA A 16 18.98 -4.43 -3.81
C ALA A 16 18.66 -5.67 -4.64
N THR A 17 18.75 -6.82 -4.01
CA THR A 17 18.50 -8.13 -4.68
C THR A 17 17.03 -8.54 -4.64
N PHE A 18 16.17 -7.74 -4.02
CA PHE A 18 14.75 -8.00 -3.87
C PHE A 18 13.93 -6.77 -4.22
N TRP A 19 12.67 -6.98 -4.55
CA TRP A 19 11.69 -5.93 -4.82
C TRP A 19 10.30 -6.35 -4.37
N LEU A 20 9.39 -5.41 -4.31
CA LEU A 20 7.98 -5.65 -3.99
C LEU A 20 7.14 -5.55 -5.27
N ASP A 21 6.38 -6.59 -5.59
CA ASP A 21 5.56 -6.57 -6.79
C ASP A 21 4.26 -5.78 -6.57
N ARG A 22 3.49 -5.60 -7.65
CA ARG A 22 2.23 -4.81 -7.63
C ARG A 22 1.13 -5.40 -6.76
N TRP A 23 1.27 -6.66 -6.35
CA TRP A 23 0.30 -7.34 -5.49
C TRP A 23 0.74 -7.44 -4.04
N GLY A 24 1.91 -6.92 -3.70
CA GLY A 24 2.44 -6.93 -2.34
C GLY A 24 3.26 -8.17 -1.98
N TYR A 25 3.79 -8.88 -2.97
CA TYR A 25 4.69 -10.01 -2.74
C TYR A 25 6.15 -9.61 -2.89
N TRP A 26 6.96 -10.02 -1.94
CA TRP A 26 8.40 -9.91 -2.05
C TRP A 26 8.94 -10.89 -3.08
N CYS A 27 9.81 -10.39 -3.95
CA CYS A 27 10.40 -11.14 -5.05
C CYS A 27 11.91 -10.95 -5.09
N ASN A 28 12.60 -11.96 -5.64
CA ASN A 28 14.00 -11.88 -6.04
C ASN A 28 14.20 -12.55 -7.40
N ALA A 29 15.43 -12.71 -7.84
CA ALA A 29 15.75 -13.33 -9.13
C ALA A 29 15.21 -14.77 -9.29
N HIS A 30 14.86 -15.44 -8.19
CA HIS A 30 14.32 -16.81 -8.18
C HIS A 30 12.79 -16.84 -8.09
N GLY A 31 12.12 -15.68 -8.05
CA GLY A 31 10.67 -15.57 -7.94
C GLY A 31 10.20 -15.02 -6.60
N ARG A 32 8.95 -15.28 -6.26
CA ARG A 32 8.35 -14.82 -4.99
C ARG A 32 8.99 -15.53 -3.79
N PHE A 33 9.17 -14.79 -2.72
CA PHE A 33 9.56 -15.35 -1.42
C PHE A 33 8.50 -16.35 -0.96
N GLN A 34 8.96 -17.48 -0.40
CA GLN A 34 8.06 -18.56 0.04
C GLN A 34 8.07 -18.77 1.56
N HIS A 35 9.10 -18.29 2.25
CA HIS A 35 9.25 -18.47 3.68
C HIS A 35 8.48 -17.41 4.45
N LYS A 36 7.38 -17.81 5.11
CA LYS A 36 6.45 -16.90 5.78
C LYS A 36 7.12 -15.98 6.79
N LYS A 37 8.01 -16.49 7.64
CA LYS A 37 8.70 -15.66 8.65
C LYS A 37 9.57 -14.58 8.02
N ILE A 38 10.22 -14.87 6.91
CA ILE A 38 11.05 -13.90 6.17
C ILE A 38 10.16 -12.85 5.52
N ILE A 39 9.05 -13.28 4.91
CA ILE A 39 8.05 -12.39 4.30
C ILE A 39 7.49 -11.41 5.35
N ASP A 40 7.07 -11.93 6.49
CA ASP A 40 6.51 -11.12 7.58
C ASP A 40 7.56 -10.14 8.14
N TYR A 41 8.80 -10.59 8.28
CA TYR A 41 9.90 -9.75 8.75
C TYR A 41 10.19 -8.59 7.78
N PHE A 42 10.25 -8.85 6.49
CA PHE A 42 10.50 -7.82 5.47
C PHE A 42 9.39 -6.78 5.45
N HIS A 43 8.13 -7.21 5.48
CA HIS A 43 7.01 -6.28 5.54
C HIS A 43 7.03 -5.41 6.79
N ALA A 44 7.29 -6.00 7.95
CA ALA A 44 7.34 -5.27 9.21
C ALA A 44 8.53 -4.30 9.29
N ALA A 45 9.59 -4.55 8.53
CA ALA A 45 10.81 -3.75 8.52
C ALA A 45 10.75 -2.57 7.52
N ILE A 46 9.68 -2.43 6.75
CA ILE A 46 9.51 -1.30 5.83
C ILE A 46 9.42 0.01 6.62
N ALA A 47 10.27 0.96 6.27
CA ALA A 47 10.24 2.32 6.77
C ALA A 47 10.46 3.31 5.61
N ARG A 48 10.31 4.58 5.86
CA ARG A 48 10.49 5.64 4.87
C ARG A 48 11.30 6.79 5.44
N ASP A 49 12.20 7.31 4.64
CA ASP A 49 12.89 8.57 4.88
C ASP A 49 12.82 9.47 3.63
N GLU A 50 13.63 10.53 3.61
CA GLU A 50 13.68 11.49 2.50
C GLU A 50 14.03 10.85 1.14
N LYS A 51 14.76 9.73 1.17
CA LYS A 51 15.20 9.02 -0.04
C LYS A 51 14.20 7.98 -0.53
N GLY A 52 13.19 7.65 0.26
CA GLY A 52 12.14 6.70 -0.10
C GLY A 52 11.97 5.56 0.91
N TYR A 53 11.35 4.49 0.46
CA TYR A 53 11.10 3.31 1.28
C TYR A 53 12.33 2.41 1.33
N PHE A 54 12.60 1.87 2.51
CA PHE A 54 13.69 0.93 2.74
C PHE A 54 13.26 -0.17 3.71
N VAL A 55 13.97 -1.29 3.67
CA VAL A 55 13.91 -2.32 4.69
C VAL A 55 15.08 -2.08 5.63
N GLY A 56 14.77 -1.80 6.90
CA GLY A 56 15.76 -1.58 7.94
C GLY A 56 16.01 -2.84 8.75
N GLN A 57 17.28 -3.14 9.02
CA GLN A 57 17.65 -4.22 9.93
C GLN A 57 18.89 -3.87 10.72
N VAL A 58 19.00 -4.46 11.91
CA VAL A 58 20.22 -4.38 12.72
C VAL A 58 20.90 -5.73 12.64
N ASN A 59 22.15 -5.73 12.19
CA ASN A 59 22.97 -6.92 12.07
C ASN A 59 24.32 -6.69 12.78
N GLY A 60 24.45 -7.24 13.99
CA GLY A 60 25.60 -6.98 14.83
C GLY A 60 25.76 -5.51 15.18
N ASP A 61 26.89 -4.93 14.82
CA ASP A 61 27.22 -3.51 15.07
C ASP A 61 26.71 -2.57 13.95
N CYS A 62 26.00 -3.11 12.96
CA CYS A 62 25.56 -2.38 11.79
C CYS A 62 24.06 -2.21 11.78
N ARG A 63 23.60 -1.00 11.44
CA ARG A 63 22.25 -0.72 10.99
C ARG A 63 22.26 -0.67 9.47
N GLU A 64 21.55 -1.57 8.85
CA GLU A 64 21.46 -1.65 7.40
C GLU A 64 20.13 -1.06 6.92
N LYS A 65 20.21 -0.18 5.92
CA LYS A 65 19.06 0.36 5.21
C LYS A 65 19.16 -0.09 3.76
N VAL A 66 18.25 -0.97 3.34
CA VAL A 66 18.18 -1.42 1.96
C VAL A 66 16.98 -0.76 1.29
N TYR A 67 17.22 0.23 0.44
CA TYR A 67 16.20 0.83 -0.39
C TYR A 67 15.81 -0.17 -1.47
N PHE A 68 14.52 -0.31 -1.71
CA PHE A 68 14.02 -1.31 -2.65
C PHE A 68 13.10 -0.70 -3.70
N ARG A 69 13.03 -1.36 -4.84
CA ARG A 69 12.07 -1.04 -5.89
C ARG A 69 10.74 -1.69 -5.59
N TYR A 70 9.67 -1.02 -5.98
CA TYR A 70 8.32 -1.55 -5.90
C TYR A 70 7.58 -1.21 -7.20
N GLU A 71 6.76 -2.13 -7.68
CA GLU A 71 6.08 -1.98 -8.97
C GLU A 71 4.94 -0.95 -8.93
N ASP A 72 4.25 -0.82 -7.80
CA ASP A 72 3.12 0.10 -7.63
C ASP A 72 3.25 0.93 -6.36
N THR A 73 3.27 0.30 -5.19
CA THR A 73 3.47 0.96 -3.91
C THR A 73 4.19 0.04 -2.93
N ALA A 74 4.72 0.62 -1.86
CA ALA A 74 5.36 -0.13 -0.78
C ALA A 74 4.39 -0.52 0.34
N LEU A 75 3.25 0.16 0.46
CA LEU A 75 2.28 -0.04 1.53
C LEU A 75 1.00 -0.68 1.00
N PHE A 76 0.55 -1.71 1.69
CA PHE A 76 -0.65 -2.48 1.37
C PHE A 76 -1.53 -2.64 2.59
N VAL A 77 -2.84 -2.62 2.36
CA VAL A 77 -3.79 -3.11 3.37
C VAL A 77 -3.87 -4.62 3.21
N PHE A 78 -3.48 -5.34 4.26
CA PHE A 78 -3.51 -6.81 4.29
C PHE A 78 -4.74 -7.36 4.99
N ASP A 79 -5.33 -6.59 5.88
CA ASP A 79 -6.57 -6.97 6.57
C ASP A 79 -7.40 -5.74 6.95
N VAL A 80 -8.68 -5.94 7.16
CA VAL A 80 -9.63 -4.92 7.60
C VAL A 80 -10.38 -5.43 8.81
N LEU A 81 -10.35 -4.68 9.90
CA LEU A 81 -11.14 -4.95 11.09
C LEU A 81 -12.46 -4.20 10.97
N LEU A 82 -13.55 -4.94 10.76
CA LEU A 82 -14.89 -4.40 10.52
C LEU A 82 -15.61 -4.14 11.84
N ASP A 83 -15.17 -3.12 12.56
CA ASP A 83 -15.85 -2.57 13.73
C ASP A 83 -16.72 -1.37 13.32
N ASP A 84 -17.33 -0.67 14.28
CA ASP A 84 -18.13 0.53 14.01
C ASP A 84 -17.35 1.57 13.18
N ARG A 85 -16.06 1.67 13.44
CA ARG A 85 -15.11 2.40 12.61
C ARG A 85 -14.05 1.43 12.10
N PRO A 86 -14.07 1.09 10.80
CA PRO A 86 -13.12 0.11 10.27
C PRO A 86 -11.67 0.55 10.46
N THR A 87 -10.85 -0.42 10.86
CA THR A 87 -9.40 -0.25 11.00
C THR A 87 -8.68 -1.06 9.92
N LEU A 88 -7.74 -0.43 9.25
CA LEU A 88 -6.89 -1.08 8.25
C LEU A 88 -5.64 -1.62 8.92
N VAL A 89 -5.31 -2.87 8.63
CA VAL A 89 -4.05 -3.50 9.05
C VAL A 89 -3.11 -3.52 7.84
N LEU A 90 -2.02 -2.77 7.93
CA LEU A 90 -1.05 -2.68 6.85
C LEU A 90 -0.10 -3.88 6.84
N ASN A 91 0.60 -4.07 5.71
CA ASN A 91 1.67 -5.06 5.61
C ASN A 91 2.79 -4.83 6.64
N THR A 92 2.99 -3.59 7.07
CA THR A 92 3.93 -3.23 8.14
C THR A 92 3.44 -3.57 9.55
N ARG A 93 2.24 -4.13 9.68
CA ARG A 93 1.52 -4.39 10.94
C ARG A 93 0.97 -3.16 11.64
N GLN A 94 1.11 -1.98 11.05
CA GLN A 94 0.48 -0.78 11.56
C GLN A 94 -1.04 -0.87 11.40
N HIS A 95 -1.76 -0.35 12.38
CA HIS A 95 -3.21 -0.19 12.35
C HIS A 95 -3.52 1.29 12.12
N ILE A 96 -4.28 1.58 11.09
CA ILE A 96 -4.71 2.94 10.77
C ILE A 96 -6.22 2.99 10.58
N PRO A 97 -6.88 4.12 10.90
CA PRO A 97 -8.30 4.26 10.62
C PRO A 97 -8.56 4.34 9.12
N LEU A 98 -9.67 3.78 8.69
CA LEU A 98 -10.16 3.98 7.33
C LEU A 98 -10.69 5.41 7.19
N ASP A 99 -10.17 6.15 6.23
CA ASP A 99 -10.69 7.45 5.85
C ASP A 99 -11.43 7.33 4.51
N PRO A 100 -12.78 7.35 4.52
CA PRO A 100 -13.54 7.16 3.29
C PRO A 100 -13.33 8.29 2.27
N ASP A 101 -12.98 9.49 2.70
CA ASP A 101 -12.71 10.61 1.80
C ASP A 101 -11.36 10.47 1.06
N ALA A 102 -10.48 9.66 1.58
CA ALA A 102 -9.16 9.39 0.99
C ALA A 102 -9.12 8.16 0.08
N LEU A 103 -10.23 7.42 -0.02
CA LEU A 103 -10.35 6.25 -0.89
C LEU A 103 -10.51 6.64 -2.36
N PHE A 104 -9.91 5.86 -3.24
CA PHE A 104 -10.14 5.96 -4.67
C PHE A 104 -9.90 4.61 -5.36
N ILE A 105 -10.53 4.44 -6.53
CA ILE A 105 -10.38 3.27 -7.39
C ILE A 105 -9.47 3.64 -8.56
N HIS A 106 -8.53 2.76 -8.86
CA HIS A 106 -7.66 2.87 -10.03
C HIS A 106 -7.26 1.47 -10.51
N ASN A 107 -7.39 1.21 -11.82
CA ASN A 107 -7.09 -0.09 -12.43
C ASN A 107 -7.77 -1.27 -11.69
N ASP A 108 -9.04 -1.09 -11.35
CA ASP A 108 -9.86 -2.08 -10.62
C ASP A 108 -9.37 -2.40 -9.19
N TYR A 109 -8.44 -1.62 -8.64
CA TYR A 109 -7.98 -1.75 -7.26
C TYR A 109 -8.39 -0.56 -6.42
N LEU A 110 -8.60 -0.81 -5.13
CA LEU A 110 -8.88 0.21 -4.13
C LEU A 110 -7.58 0.71 -3.51
N TYR A 111 -7.48 2.02 -3.37
CA TYR A 111 -6.35 2.72 -2.77
C TYR A 111 -6.82 3.71 -1.73
N MET A 112 -5.93 4.06 -0.82
CA MET A 112 -6.12 5.17 0.11
C MET A 112 -4.83 6.00 0.17
N ARG A 113 -4.96 7.32 0.25
CA ARG A 113 -3.82 8.21 0.53
C ARG A 113 -3.86 8.66 1.97
N GLN A 114 -2.72 8.59 2.64
CA GLN A 114 -2.56 9.10 4.00
C GLN A 114 -1.14 9.62 4.19
N ASP A 115 -1.02 10.87 4.64
CA ASP A 115 0.27 11.50 4.99
C ASP A 115 1.34 11.37 3.89
N GLY A 116 0.93 11.54 2.63
CA GLY A 116 1.80 11.38 1.47
C GLY A 116 2.12 9.94 1.08
N HIS A 117 1.56 8.96 1.77
CA HIS A 117 1.68 7.55 1.43
C HIS A 117 0.54 7.10 0.52
N LEU A 118 0.87 6.34 -0.50
CA LEU A 118 -0.09 5.59 -1.31
C LEU A 118 -0.22 4.18 -0.73
N ILE A 119 -1.43 3.80 -0.36
CA ILE A 119 -1.73 2.50 0.26
C ILE A 119 -2.68 1.76 -0.65
N LYS A 120 -2.32 0.55 -1.05
CA LYS A 120 -3.12 -0.30 -1.93
C LYS A 120 -3.77 -1.42 -1.14
N PHE A 121 -5.06 -1.66 -1.36
CA PHE A 121 -5.73 -2.84 -0.80
C PHE A 121 -5.35 -4.07 -1.62
N ASN A 122 -4.92 -5.14 -0.94
CA ASN A 122 -4.74 -6.42 -1.60
C ASN A 122 -6.09 -7.10 -1.85
N GLU A 123 -6.10 -8.22 -2.56
CA GLU A 123 -7.35 -8.90 -2.92
C GLU A 123 -8.16 -9.33 -1.69
N ARG A 124 -7.50 -9.86 -0.68
CA ARG A 124 -8.14 -10.28 0.57
C ARG A 124 -8.82 -9.12 1.29
N SER A 125 -8.14 -7.99 1.44
CA SER A 125 -8.69 -6.82 2.10
C SER A 125 -9.79 -6.15 1.26
N MET A 126 -9.68 -6.15 -0.07
CA MET A 126 -10.73 -5.70 -0.97
C MET A 126 -12.00 -6.54 -0.81
N LEU A 127 -11.86 -7.85 -0.77
CA LEU A 127 -12.99 -8.75 -0.57
C LEU A 127 -13.67 -8.47 0.78
N LYS A 128 -12.89 -8.26 1.82
CA LYS A 128 -13.40 -8.01 3.16
C LYS A 128 -14.12 -6.66 3.29
N ILE A 129 -13.54 -5.60 2.74
CA ILE A 129 -14.15 -4.26 2.78
C ILE A 129 -15.36 -4.14 1.85
N SER A 130 -15.49 -5.00 0.86
CA SER A 130 -16.62 -4.98 -0.07
C SER A 130 -17.98 -5.16 0.62
N ALA A 131 -18.00 -5.70 1.82
CA ALA A 131 -19.20 -5.78 2.65
C ALA A 131 -19.79 -4.40 3.00
N LEU A 132 -18.99 -3.33 2.94
CA LEU A 132 -19.41 -1.96 3.19
C LEU A 132 -19.80 -1.21 1.91
N PHE A 133 -19.64 -1.82 0.76
CA PHE A 133 -19.88 -1.20 -0.54
C PHE A 133 -21.32 -1.37 -0.99
N GLU A 134 -21.81 -0.32 -1.63
CA GLU A 134 -23.07 -0.30 -2.36
C GLU A 134 -22.84 0.32 -3.74
N HIS A 135 -23.64 -0.06 -4.72
CA HIS A 135 -23.60 0.54 -6.05
C HIS A 135 -24.90 1.29 -6.32
N ASP A 136 -24.76 2.52 -6.80
CA ASP A 136 -25.87 3.30 -7.34
C ASP A 136 -25.52 3.67 -8.79
N GLY A 137 -26.04 2.88 -9.72
CA GLY A 137 -25.59 2.93 -11.11
C GLY A 137 -24.09 2.59 -11.22
N ASP A 138 -23.33 3.49 -11.83
CA ASP A 138 -21.88 3.34 -11.98
C ASP A 138 -21.08 3.88 -10.78
N THR A 139 -21.75 4.43 -9.78
CA THR A 139 -21.12 5.00 -8.60
C THR A 139 -20.96 3.96 -7.50
N CYS A 140 -19.74 3.77 -7.02
CA CYS A 140 -19.46 2.96 -5.85
C CYS A 140 -19.56 3.83 -4.60
N LEU A 141 -20.35 3.37 -3.64
CA LEU A 141 -20.57 4.03 -2.36
C LEU A 141 -20.02 3.15 -1.22
N ILE A 142 -19.51 3.77 -0.18
CA ILE A 142 -19.15 3.10 1.06
C ILE A 142 -19.97 3.66 2.21
N THR A 143 -20.49 2.77 3.07
CA THR A 143 -21.26 3.16 4.25
C THR A 143 -20.44 2.87 5.50
N ILE A 144 -20.16 3.90 6.29
CA ILE A 144 -19.42 3.82 7.54
C ILE A 144 -20.16 4.65 8.60
N GLY A 145 -20.51 4.02 9.72
CA GLY A 145 -21.19 4.72 10.80
C GLY A 145 -22.51 5.36 10.40
N GLY A 146 -23.21 4.77 9.43
CA GLY A 146 -24.46 5.29 8.88
C GLY A 146 -24.31 6.38 7.84
N GLU A 147 -23.09 6.83 7.54
CA GLU A 147 -22.80 7.79 6.47
C GLU A 147 -22.43 7.08 5.18
N ARG A 148 -23.07 7.48 4.09
CA ARG A 148 -22.79 7.02 2.73
C ARG A 148 -21.90 8.02 2.02
N LYS A 149 -20.78 7.56 1.46
CA LYS A 149 -19.85 8.40 0.70
C LYS A 149 -19.50 7.74 -0.63
N ALA A 150 -19.45 8.54 -1.69
CA ALA A 150 -19.01 8.07 -2.99
C ALA A 150 -17.49 7.89 -3.00
N ILE A 151 -17.04 6.77 -3.56
CA ILE A 151 -15.62 6.52 -3.81
C ILE A 151 -15.26 7.06 -5.18
N ARG A 152 -14.23 7.89 -5.26
CA ARG A 152 -13.74 8.43 -6.53
C ARG A 152 -13.21 7.28 -7.40
N ASP A 153 -13.68 7.22 -8.63
CA ASP A 153 -13.18 6.29 -9.63
C ASP A 153 -12.34 7.05 -10.66
N ARG A 154 -11.03 6.83 -10.66
CA ARG A 154 -10.11 7.48 -11.59
C ARG A 154 -10.25 6.96 -13.01
N ASP A 155 -10.64 5.70 -13.18
CA ASP A 155 -10.79 5.09 -14.49
C ASP A 155 -12.02 5.65 -15.21
N ALA A 156 -13.13 5.88 -14.50
CA ALA A 156 -14.33 6.50 -15.03
C ALA A 156 -14.09 7.96 -15.45
N ALA A 157 -13.29 8.73 -14.67
CA ALA A 157 -12.93 10.11 -14.99
C ALA A 157 -12.07 10.19 -16.27
N ALA A 158 -11.14 9.26 -16.48
CA ALA A 158 -10.31 9.19 -17.70
C ALA A 158 -11.14 8.88 -18.94
N SER A 159 -12.15 8.01 -18.83
CA SER A 159 -13.05 7.66 -19.94
C SER A 159 -13.93 8.84 -20.37
N SER A 160 -14.30 9.74 -19.48
CA SER A 160 -15.09 10.92 -19.80
C SER A 160 -14.27 12.02 -20.51
N GLU A 161 -12.97 12.13 -20.22
CA GLU A 161 -12.09 13.09 -20.89
C GLU A 161 -11.78 12.69 -22.34
N ASP A 162 -11.65 11.41 -22.63
CA ASP A 162 -11.45 10.90 -23.99
C ASP A 162 -12.71 11.02 -24.87
N GLY A 163 -13.90 11.06 -24.28
CA GLY A 163 -15.17 11.25 -25.00
C GLY A 163 -15.40 12.68 -25.51
N GLU A 164 -14.81 13.68 -24.88
CA GLU A 164 -15.00 15.08 -25.25
C GLU A 164 -14.05 15.56 -26.37
N ARG A 165 -13.00 14.83 -26.70
CA ARG A 165 -12.03 15.23 -27.74
C ARG A 165 -12.44 14.82 -29.16
N HIS A 166 -13.55 14.15 -29.37
CA HIS A 166 -13.99 13.67 -30.68
C HIS A 166 -15.23 14.41 -31.24
N SER A 167 -15.57 15.58 -30.73
CA SER A 167 -16.66 16.39 -31.23
C SER A 167 -16.15 17.78 -31.63
N ASN A 168 -15.48 17.84 -32.77
CA ASN A 168 -15.42 19.09 -33.52
C ASN A 168 -15.32 18.79 -35.03
N PRO A 169 -16.27 19.32 -35.85
CA PRO A 169 -16.25 19.15 -37.30
C PRO A 169 -15.16 19.98 -37.97
#